data_f9247d56481a3923c10078b29fc0a8c7
#
_entry.id   f9247d56481a3923c10078b29fc0a8c7
#
_cell.length_a   1.000
_cell.length_b   1.000
_cell.length_c   1.000
_cell.angle_alpha   90.00
_cell.angle_beta   90.00
_cell.angle_gamma   90.00
#
_symmetry.space_group_name_H-M   'P 1'
#
loop_
_entity.id
_entity.type
_entity.pdbx_description
1 polymer ?
#
loop_
_entity_poly.entity_id
_entity_poly.type
_entity_poly.pdbx_seq_one_letter_code
_entity_poly.pdbx_strand_id
1 'polypeptide(L)'
;MNDKVIKRLENLRSRLREKGLDCLLISQADNRRYLSGFTGSAGALIISAQRTILATDFRYIEQSKIQAPQYEVIQIKGEIANWLPGLIASLNINSLGFEADDIPYGAYALLADAISKGPSVKLIPTQGIVVELRARKDAYETKIIRQAVALADEAFSYLKGFLRPGLSETAVAWELEKLLREKGSESMPFDIIIASGPNAALPHHHPTNRLIQAGEPIVVDLGARIDNYASDLTRTFCLGTPDTTYKKIYEIVLQAQQNAITNVKPGMTGSQVDALSRSIIEE
;
A
#
# COMPACT_ATOMS: atom_id res chain seq x y z
N MET A 1 15.39 -3.03 15.95
CA MET A 1 14.26 -2.27 15.36
C MET A 1 14.63 -0.81 15.09
N ASN A 2 15.57 -0.23 15.85
CA ASN A 2 15.95 1.17 15.74
C ASN A 2 16.77 1.50 14.47
N ASP A 3 17.68 0.62 14.05
CA ASP A 3 18.64 0.90 12.97
C ASP A 3 17.98 1.14 11.59
N LYS A 4 16.88 0.43 11.29
CA LYS A 4 16.16 0.60 10.02
C LYS A 4 15.51 1.98 9.89
N VAL A 5 14.92 2.49 10.99
CA VAL A 5 14.29 3.81 11.00
C VAL A 5 15.35 4.90 10.86
N ILE A 6 16.47 4.75 11.56
CA ILE A 6 17.62 5.68 11.46
C ILE A 6 18.08 5.76 10.00
N LYS A 7 18.32 4.62 9.34
CA LYS A 7 18.76 4.60 7.94
C LYS A 7 17.72 5.22 6.98
N ARG A 8 16.42 5.00 7.21
CA ARG A 8 15.35 5.60 6.42
C ARG A 8 15.31 7.13 6.58
N LEU A 9 15.53 7.62 7.81
CA LEU A 9 15.62 9.06 8.09
C LEU A 9 16.87 9.69 7.43
N GLU A 10 18.01 9.02 7.45
CA GLU A 10 19.23 9.48 6.77
C GLU A 10 19.00 9.58 5.26
N ASN A 11 18.40 8.57 4.65
CA ASN A 11 18.05 8.59 3.23
C ASN A 11 17.07 9.72 2.90
N LEU A 12 16.06 9.94 3.74
CA LEU A 12 15.11 11.04 3.55
C LEU A 12 15.84 12.40 3.64
N ARG A 13 16.69 12.61 4.65
CA ARG A 13 17.47 13.83 4.80
C ARG A 13 18.40 14.10 3.61
N SER A 14 18.95 13.04 3.00
CA SER A 14 19.72 13.20 1.75
C SER A 14 18.83 13.73 0.61
N ARG A 15 17.63 13.16 0.44
CA ARG A 15 16.67 13.63 -0.56
C ARG A 15 16.22 15.07 -0.32
N LEU A 16 16.00 15.47 0.93
CA LEU A 16 15.66 16.86 1.25
C LEU A 16 16.76 17.82 0.83
N ARG A 17 18.03 17.51 1.14
CA ARG A 17 19.18 18.32 0.71
C ARG A 17 19.26 18.41 -0.82
N GLU A 18 19.11 17.29 -1.54
CA GLU A 18 19.13 17.27 -3.00
C GLU A 18 18.05 18.16 -3.62
N LYS A 19 16.89 18.27 -2.95
CA LYS A 19 15.75 19.08 -3.40
C LYS A 19 15.74 20.52 -2.83
N GLY A 20 16.74 20.90 -2.02
CA GLY A 20 16.80 22.22 -1.41
C GLY A 20 15.67 22.48 -0.40
N LEU A 21 15.22 21.45 0.30
CA LEU A 21 14.16 21.54 1.31
C LEU A 21 14.76 21.49 2.72
N ASP A 22 14.40 22.44 3.58
CA ASP A 22 14.84 22.46 4.97
C ASP A 22 14.07 21.46 5.83
N CYS A 23 12.80 21.23 5.50
CA CYS A 23 11.90 20.39 6.26
C CYS A 23 10.85 19.71 5.36
N LEU A 24 10.33 18.56 5.77
CA LEU A 24 9.21 17.87 5.15
C LEU A 24 8.14 17.56 6.18
N LEU A 25 6.89 17.92 5.84
CA LEU A 25 5.69 17.50 6.51
C LEU A 25 5.17 16.22 5.83
N ILE A 26 5.06 15.13 6.61
CA ILE A 26 4.58 13.84 6.16
C ILE A 26 3.24 13.57 6.84
N SER A 27 2.18 13.57 6.08
CA SER A 27 0.78 13.36 6.51
C SER A 27 0.27 11.97 6.16
N GLN A 28 0.72 11.41 5.03
CA GLN A 28 0.28 10.12 4.52
C GLN A 28 0.63 8.98 5.47
N ALA A 29 -0.37 8.16 5.83
CA ALA A 29 -0.29 7.17 6.90
C ALA A 29 0.83 6.12 6.70
N ASP A 30 0.97 5.58 5.48
CA ASP A 30 1.99 4.56 5.19
C ASP A 30 3.40 5.16 5.20
N ASN A 31 3.57 6.40 4.71
CA ASN A 31 4.83 7.12 4.75
C ASN A 31 5.23 7.45 6.18
N ARG A 32 4.26 7.85 7.00
CA ARG A 32 4.45 8.08 8.44
C ARG A 32 4.89 6.80 9.13
N ARG A 33 4.18 5.66 8.90
CA ARG A 33 4.56 4.37 9.46
C ARG A 33 5.93 3.90 8.99
N TYR A 34 6.24 4.02 7.71
CA TYR A 34 7.53 3.65 7.14
C TYR A 34 8.70 4.35 7.83
N LEU A 35 8.56 5.66 8.09
CA LEU A 35 9.64 6.48 8.66
C LEU A 35 9.72 6.40 10.19
N SER A 36 8.61 6.12 10.89
CA SER A 36 8.60 6.18 12.35
C SER A 36 8.28 4.85 13.03
N GLY A 37 7.60 3.94 12.36
CA GLY A 37 6.98 2.76 12.96
C GLY A 37 5.63 3.03 13.64
N PHE A 38 5.19 4.30 13.69
CA PHE A 38 3.94 4.69 14.33
C PHE A 38 2.72 4.24 13.52
N THR A 39 1.80 3.53 14.19
CA THR A 39 0.60 2.93 13.58
C THR A 39 -0.70 3.65 13.91
N GLY A 40 -0.64 4.74 14.68
CA GLY A 40 -1.84 5.52 15.02
C GLY A 40 -2.52 6.10 13.79
N SER A 41 -3.85 6.19 13.81
CA SER A 41 -4.65 6.70 12.69
C SER A 41 -4.56 8.21 12.49
N ALA A 42 -4.11 8.96 13.51
CA ALA A 42 -3.97 10.42 13.46
C ALA A 42 -2.55 10.86 13.81
N GLY A 43 -2.01 11.78 13.02
CA GLY A 43 -0.70 12.40 13.27
C GLY A 43 0.02 12.78 11.98
N ALA A 44 1.12 13.50 12.15
CA ALA A 44 2.03 13.88 11.08
C ALA A 44 3.47 13.83 11.56
N LEU A 45 4.43 13.61 10.65
CA LEU A 45 5.85 13.78 10.96
C LEU A 45 6.33 15.10 10.40
N ILE A 46 7.19 15.76 11.16
CA ILE A 46 7.90 16.95 10.73
C ILE A 46 9.40 16.61 10.84
N ILE A 47 10.06 16.50 9.69
CA ILE A 47 11.45 16.03 9.62
C ILE A 47 12.32 17.12 9.00
N SER A 48 13.25 17.63 9.77
CA SER A 48 14.30 18.54 9.31
C SER A 48 15.69 17.88 9.39
N ALA A 49 16.73 18.63 9.05
CA ALA A 49 18.10 18.14 9.20
C ALA A 49 18.43 17.74 10.64
N GLN A 50 17.92 18.49 11.63
CA GLN A 50 18.27 18.34 13.05
C GLN A 50 17.16 17.67 13.88
N ARG A 51 15.89 17.84 13.50
CA ARG A 51 14.75 17.39 14.33
C ARG A 51 13.90 16.35 13.61
N THR A 52 13.38 15.43 14.39
CA THR A 52 12.37 14.43 13.99
C THR A 52 11.20 14.52 14.97
N ILE A 53 10.09 15.04 14.53
CA ILE A 53 8.93 15.32 15.37
C ILE A 53 7.75 14.47 14.88
N LEU A 54 7.07 13.81 15.82
CA LEU A 54 5.78 13.17 15.63
C LEU A 54 4.71 13.97 16.34
N ALA A 55 3.90 14.66 15.56
CA ALA A 55 2.74 15.40 16.03
C ALA A 55 1.51 14.49 16.01
N THR A 56 0.86 14.27 17.16
CA THR A 56 -0.32 13.43 17.27
C THR A 56 -1.27 13.93 18.36
N ASP A 57 -2.50 13.46 18.37
CA ASP A 57 -3.47 13.84 19.39
C ASP A 57 -3.31 13.03 20.69
N PHE A 58 -4.05 13.42 21.73
CA PHE A 58 -3.95 12.85 23.08
C PHE A 58 -4.14 11.32 23.13
N ARG A 59 -4.90 10.73 22.20
CA ARG A 59 -5.20 9.29 22.16
C ARG A 59 -3.95 8.44 21.92
N TYR A 60 -2.95 9.00 21.24
CA TYR A 60 -1.79 8.28 20.73
C TYR A 60 -0.47 8.65 21.42
N ILE A 61 -0.47 9.50 22.44
CA ILE A 61 0.77 9.96 23.09
C ILE A 61 1.58 8.79 23.67
N GLU A 62 0.94 7.90 24.41
CA GLU A 62 1.66 6.75 24.99
C GLU A 62 2.09 5.73 23.92
N GLN A 63 1.23 5.47 22.95
CA GLN A 63 1.57 4.60 21.82
C GLN A 63 2.77 5.13 21.03
N SER A 64 2.81 6.44 20.77
CA SER A 64 3.88 7.06 19.99
C SER A 64 5.24 7.01 20.69
N LYS A 65 5.27 7.15 22.02
CA LYS A 65 6.50 6.99 22.81
C LYS A 65 7.08 5.58 22.70
N ILE A 66 6.21 4.57 22.66
CA ILE A 66 6.62 3.16 22.53
C ILE A 66 7.07 2.83 21.12
N GLN A 67 6.30 3.24 20.11
CA GLN A 67 6.53 2.86 18.72
C GLN A 67 7.57 3.71 18.00
N ALA A 68 7.72 4.98 18.38
CA ALA A 68 8.61 5.95 17.75
C ALA A 68 9.52 6.65 18.77
N PRO A 69 10.31 5.89 19.59
CA PRO A 69 11.10 6.46 20.70
C PRO A 69 12.20 7.41 20.23
N GLN A 70 12.55 7.42 18.95
CA GLN A 70 13.52 8.33 18.34
C GLN A 70 12.91 9.67 17.90
N TYR A 71 11.59 9.85 18.07
CA TYR A 71 10.89 11.07 17.73
C TYR A 71 10.58 11.90 18.96
N GLU A 72 10.69 13.21 18.81
CA GLU A 72 10.08 14.14 19.73
C GLU A 72 8.56 14.09 19.52
N VAL A 73 7.81 13.64 20.53
CA VAL A 73 6.37 13.52 20.45
C VAL A 73 5.73 14.81 20.96
N ILE A 74 4.92 15.45 20.12
CA ILE A 74 4.14 16.63 20.51
C ILE A 74 2.64 16.33 20.43
N GLN A 75 1.92 16.77 21.46
CA GLN A 75 0.45 16.68 21.46
C GLN A 75 -0.14 17.87 20.70
N ILE A 76 -0.97 17.57 19.70
CA ILE A 76 -1.67 18.56 18.88
C ILE A 76 -3.17 18.53 19.15
N LYS A 77 -3.84 19.64 18.80
CA LYS A 77 -5.30 19.78 18.83
C LYS A 77 -5.79 20.48 17.58
N GLY A 78 -6.92 20.00 17.04
CA GLY A 78 -7.53 20.58 15.86
C GLY A 78 -6.79 20.30 14.57
N GLU A 79 -7.07 21.10 13.57
CA GLU A 79 -6.54 20.97 12.22
C GLU A 79 -5.07 21.45 12.12
N ILE A 80 -4.41 21.04 11.06
CA ILE A 80 -2.99 21.33 10.81
C ILE A 80 -2.67 22.83 10.82
N ALA A 81 -3.57 23.66 10.32
CA ALA A 81 -3.45 25.12 10.32
C ALA A 81 -3.41 25.75 11.74
N ASN A 82 -3.91 25.03 12.75
CA ASN A 82 -3.99 25.55 14.12
C ASN A 82 -2.67 25.35 14.91
N TRP A 83 -1.90 24.32 14.60
CA TRP A 83 -0.72 23.96 15.39
C TRP A 83 0.60 24.06 14.61
N LEU A 84 0.59 23.81 13.29
CA LEU A 84 1.80 23.74 12.50
C LEU A 84 2.55 25.09 12.39
N PRO A 85 1.88 26.24 12.19
CA PRO A 85 2.58 27.56 12.12
C PRO A 85 3.41 27.86 13.36
N GLY A 86 2.86 27.61 14.56
CA GLY A 86 3.56 27.78 15.83
C GLY A 86 4.77 26.86 15.96
N LEU A 87 4.66 25.60 15.51
CA LEU A 87 5.76 24.67 15.51
C LEU A 87 6.87 25.09 14.52
N ILE A 88 6.48 25.45 13.29
CA ILE A 88 7.44 25.87 12.25
C ILE A 88 8.25 27.07 12.69
N ALA A 89 7.65 28.04 13.38
CA ALA A 89 8.34 29.21 13.90
C ALA A 89 9.52 28.83 14.84
N SER A 90 9.44 27.67 15.50
CA SER A 90 10.50 27.16 16.39
C SER A 90 11.60 26.40 15.65
N LEU A 91 11.45 26.10 14.35
CA LEU A 91 12.37 25.24 13.60
C LEU A 91 13.48 25.99 12.87
N ASN A 92 13.38 27.32 12.77
CA ASN A 92 14.32 28.17 12.02
C ASN A 92 14.57 27.63 10.58
N ILE A 93 13.51 27.42 9.83
CA ILE A 93 13.49 26.93 8.44
C ILE A 93 12.94 27.99 7.49
N ASN A 94 13.37 27.98 6.22
CA ASN A 94 12.87 28.87 5.17
C ASN A 94 11.91 28.18 4.21
N SER A 95 11.97 26.83 4.15
CA SER A 95 11.16 26.01 3.26
C SER A 95 10.58 24.81 3.97
N LEU A 96 9.30 24.55 3.73
CA LEU A 96 8.57 23.38 4.19
C LEU A 96 7.97 22.67 2.99
N GLY A 97 8.52 21.51 2.65
CA GLY A 97 7.87 20.58 1.74
C GLY A 97 6.66 19.92 2.41
N PHE A 98 5.63 19.60 1.64
CA PHE A 98 4.47 18.83 2.11
C PHE A 98 4.01 17.85 1.03
N GLU A 99 3.37 16.76 1.44
CA GLU A 99 2.84 15.74 0.52
C GLU A 99 1.57 16.25 -0.17
N ALA A 100 1.75 16.72 -1.42
CA ALA A 100 0.67 17.32 -2.19
C ALA A 100 -0.42 16.31 -2.62
N ASP A 101 -0.06 15.04 -2.67
CA ASP A 101 -0.99 13.95 -3.01
C ASP A 101 -1.87 13.52 -1.83
N ASP A 102 -1.56 13.96 -0.60
CA ASP A 102 -2.27 13.54 0.62
C ASP A 102 -3.04 14.68 1.30
N ILE A 103 -2.51 15.91 1.27
CA ILE A 103 -3.17 17.05 1.91
C ILE A 103 -4.29 17.59 1.01
N PRO A 104 -5.58 17.50 1.43
CA PRO A 104 -6.68 18.05 0.66
C PRO A 104 -6.53 19.57 0.44
N TYR A 105 -6.98 20.07 -0.71
CA TYR A 105 -6.86 21.48 -1.07
C TYR A 105 -7.42 22.43 0.00
N GLY A 106 -8.55 22.10 0.63
CA GLY A 106 -9.14 22.91 1.71
C GLY A 106 -8.19 23.03 2.91
N ALA A 107 -7.57 21.91 3.32
CA ALA A 107 -6.60 21.93 4.42
C ALA A 107 -5.32 22.71 4.04
N TYR A 108 -4.85 22.57 2.81
CA TYR A 108 -3.74 23.37 2.28
C TYR A 108 -4.06 24.87 2.28
N ALA A 109 -5.24 25.28 1.82
CA ALA A 109 -5.62 26.69 1.76
C ALA A 109 -5.64 27.33 3.16
N LEU A 110 -6.19 26.64 4.15
CA LEU A 110 -6.19 27.09 5.55
C LEU A 110 -4.78 27.18 6.11
N LEU A 111 -3.93 26.18 5.82
CA LEU A 111 -2.52 26.18 6.25
C LEU A 111 -1.73 27.31 5.59
N ALA A 112 -1.89 27.53 4.30
CA ALA A 112 -1.23 28.59 3.56
C ALA A 112 -1.61 29.99 4.10
N ASP A 113 -2.90 30.21 4.36
CA ASP A 113 -3.37 31.44 5.01
C ASP A 113 -2.77 31.62 6.40
N ALA A 114 -2.76 30.59 7.23
CA ALA A 114 -2.20 30.64 8.57
C ALA A 114 -0.67 30.94 8.56
N ILE A 115 0.08 30.33 7.64
CA ILE A 115 1.53 30.56 7.48
C ILE A 115 1.79 31.98 6.95
N SER A 116 0.96 32.49 6.02
CA SER A 116 1.13 33.85 5.49
C SER A 116 1.01 34.96 6.57
N LYS A 117 0.33 34.67 7.66
CA LYS A 117 0.13 35.58 8.82
C LYS A 117 1.16 35.39 9.93
N GLY A 118 2.08 34.44 9.78
CA GLY A 118 3.01 34.02 10.83
C GLY A 118 4.45 33.92 10.32
N PRO A 119 5.08 32.72 10.39
CA PRO A 119 6.48 32.53 10.05
C PRO A 119 6.70 32.75 8.55
N SER A 120 7.84 33.40 8.21
CA SER A 120 8.25 33.62 6.81
C SER A 120 8.84 32.31 6.24
N VAL A 121 7.97 31.32 5.97
CA VAL A 121 8.34 30.00 5.45
C VAL A 121 7.61 29.73 4.13
N LYS A 122 8.35 29.31 3.12
CA LYS A 122 7.80 28.94 1.82
C LYS A 122 7.23 27.51 1.87
N LEU A 123 5.93 27.36 1.61
CA LEU A 123 5.30 26.05 1.40
C LEU A 123 5.62 25.55 -0.01
N ILE A 124 6.16 24.33 -0.11
CA ILE A 124 6.56 23.72 -1.37
C ILE A 124 5.82 22.38 -1.54
N PRO A 125 4.90 22.27 -2.53
CA PRO A 125 4.27 21.00 -2.81
C PRO A 125 5.31 19.99 -3.30
N THR A 126 5.29 18.78 -2.74
CA THR A 126 6.20 17.70 -3.11
C THR A 126 5.41 16.46 -3.45
N GLN A 127 5.94 15.68 -4.39
CA GLN A 127 5.37 14.38 -4.79
C GLN A 127 6.44 13.30 -4.71
N GLY A 128 6.05 12.12 -4.25
CA GLY A 128 6.82 10.90 -4.37
C GLY A 128 8.08 10.79 -3.48
N ILE A 129 8.49 11.79 -2.69
CA ILE A 129 9.77 11.76 -1.96
C ILE A 129 9.91 10.51 -1.09
N VAL A 130 8.91 10.21 -0.28
CA VAL A 130 8.93 9.01 0.59
C VAL A 130 8.57 7.76 -0.21
N VAL A 131 7.69 7.88 -1.20
CA VAL A 131 7.28 6.75 -2.07
C VAL A 131 8.48 6.18 -2.84
N GLU A 132 9.38 7.03 -3.34
CA GLU A 132 10.64 6.59 -3.98
C GLU A 132 11.54 5.80 -3.03
N LEU A 133 11.61 6.18 -1.74
CA LEU A 133 12.34 5.42 -0.73
C LEU A 133 11.69 4.07 -0.46
N ARG A 134 10.36 4.02 -0.39
CA ARG A 134 9.57 2.79 -0.21
C ARG A 134 9.58 1.86 -1.43
N ALA A 135 9.88 2.39 -2.62
CA ALA A 135 9.97 1.57 -3.83
C ALA A 135 11.05 0.51 -3.75
N ARG A 136 12.17 0.79 -3.08
CA ARG A 136 13.26 -0.16 -2.84
C ARG A 136 13.12 -0.81 -1.46
N LYS A 137 12.63 -2.05 -1.44
CA LYS A 137 12.39 -2.80 -0.21
C LYS A 137 13.71 -3.28 0.41
N ASP A 138 13.86 -3.08 1.71
CA ASP A 138 14.96 -3.65 2.48
C ASP A 138 14.74 -5.16 2.77
N ALA A 139 15.73 -5.79 3.40
CA ALA A 139 15.65 -7.22 3.73
C ALA A 139 14.50 -7.56 4.69
N TYR A 140 14.19 -6.66 5.63
CA TYR A 140 13.08 -6.83 6.55
C TYR A 140 11.74 -6.74 5.82
N GLU A 141 11.54 -5.72 4.99
CA GLU A 141 10.34 -5.53 4.17
C GLU A 141 10.11 -6.74 3.26
N THR A 142 11.17 -7.21 2.59
CA THR A 142 11.11 -8.40 1.74
C THR A 142 10.70 -9.65 2.53
N LYS A 143 11.18 -9.82 3.76
CA LYS A 143 10.78 -10.93 4.63
C LYS A 143 9.29 -10.89 4.95
N ILE A 144 8.75 -9.72 5.31
CA ILE A 144 7.33 -9.56 5.62
C ILE A 144 6.44 -9.78 4.40
N ILE A 145 6.83 -9.24 3.24
CA ILE A 145 6.12 -9.48 1.98
C ILE A 145 6.07 -10.99 1.66
N ARG A 146 7.18 -11.71 1.84
CA ARG A 146 7.21 -13.18 1.65
C ARG A 146 6.25 -13.90 2.60
N GLN A 147 6.10 -13.44 3.83
CA GLN A 147 5.12 -14.02 4.77
C GLN A 147 3.67 -13.77 4.30
N ALA A 148 3.38 -12.56 3.82
CA ALA A 148 2.06 -12.26 3.26
C ALA A 148 1.76 -13.10 2.00
N VAL A 149 2.77 -13.30 1.12
CA VAL A 149 2.65 -14.18 -0.06
C VAL A 149 2.40 -15.63 0.36
N ALA A 150 3.17 -16.15 1.32
CA ALA A 150 3.00 -17.52 1.79
C ALA A 150 1.60 -17.77 2.37
N LEU A 151 1.04 -16.77 3.06
CA LEU A 151 -0.33 -16.86 3.59
C LEU A 151 -1.38 -16.89 2.46
N ALA A 152 -1.20 -16.09 1.40
CA ALA A 152 -2.06 -16.16 0.22
C ALA A 152 -1.95 -17.52 -0.50
N ASP A 153 -0.74 -18.07 -0.63
CA ASP A 153 -0.53 -19.41 -1.21
C ASP A 153 -1.21 -20.51 -0.37
N GLU A 154 -1.19 -20.39 0.97
CA GLU A 154 -1.92 -21.31 1.87
C GLU A 154 -3.42 -21.22 1.64
N ALA A 155 -3.97 -20.01 1.47
CA ALA A 155 -5.39 -19.82 1.17
C ALA A 155 -5.79 -20.46 -0.16
N PHE A 156 -4.97 -20.34 -1.21
CA PHE A 156 -5.19 -21.04 -2.48
C PHE A 156 -5.07 -22.56 -2.35
N SER A 157 -4.19 -23.04 -1.52
CA SER A 157 -4.05 -24.48 -1.26
C SER A 157 -5.30 -25.04 -0.55
N TYR A 158 -5.81 -24.31 0.43
CA TYR A 158 -7.06 -24.64 1.11
C TYR A 158 -8.25 -24.63 0.14
N LEU A 159 -8.34 -23.60 -0.71
CA LEU A 159 -9.42 -23.43 -1.68
C LEU A 159 -9.55 -24.63 -2.62
N LYS A 160 -8.45 -25.26 -3.05
CA LYS A 160 -8.49 -26.45 -3.92
C LYS A 160 -9.27 -27.62 -3.30
N GLY A 161 -9.26 -27.76 -1.98
CA GLY A 161 -10.01 -28.79 -1.27
C GLY A 161 -11.44 -28.38 -0.90
N PHE A 162 -11.68 -27.08 -0.79
CA PHE A 162 -12.97 -26.52 -0.36
C PHE A 162 -13.93 -26.25 -1.53
N LEU A 163 -13.40 -25.78 -2.66
CA LEU A 163 -14.17 -25.31 -3.80
C LEU A 163 -14.94 -26.47 -4.46
N ARG A 164 -16.27 -26.29 -4.62
CA ARG A 164 -17.17 -27.28 -5.25
C ARG A 164 -18.36 -26.59 -5.90
N PRO A 165 -18.99 -27.21 -6.92
CA PRO A 165 -20.23 -26.69 -7.49
C PRO A 165 -21.33 -26.53 -6.44
N GLY A 166 -22.15 -25.49 -6.59
CA GLY A 166 -23.25 -25.17 -5.67
C GLY A 166 -22.91 -24.26 -4.52
N LEU A 167 -21.63 -23.95 -4.27
CA LEU A 167 -21.25 -22.85 -3.37
C LEU A 167 -21.52 -21.50 -4.06
N SER A 168 -21.97 -20.49 -3.30
CA SER A 168 -22.07 -19.14 -3.82
C SER A 168 -20.71 -18.44 -3.80
N GLU A 169 -20.51 -17.44 -4.67
CA GLU A 169 -19.31 -16.61 -4.68
C GLU A 169 -19.09 -15.96 -3.31
N THR A 170 -20.15 -15.43 -2.69
CA THR A 170 -20.11 -14.83 -1.34
C THR A 170 -19.67 -15.81 -0.25
N ALA A 171 -20.14 -17.07 -0.32
CA ALA A 171 -19.76 -18.08 0.67
C ALA A 171 -18.28 -18.46 0.54
N VAL A 172 -17.75 -18.53 -0.69
CA VAL A 172 -16.33 -18.79 -0.92
C VAL A 172 -15.48 -17.63 -0.46
N ALA A 173 -15.85 -16.38 -0.77
CA ALA A 173 -15.15 -15.19 -0.34
C ALA A 173 -15.07 -15.10 1.19
N TRP A 174 -16.18 -15.31 1.89
CA TRP A 174 -16.24 -15.31 3.34
C TRP A 174 -15.33 -16.36 3.97
N GLU A 175 -15.33 -17.58 3.45
CA GLU A 175 -14.50 -18.66 3.99
C GLU A 175 -13.00 -18.36 3.82
N LEU A 176 -12.61 -17.77 2.68
CA LEU A 176 -11.22 -17.35 2.45
C LEU A 176 -10.83 -16.17 3.34
N GLU A 177 -11.68 -15.18 3.52
CA GLU A 177 -11.41 -14.08 4.46
C GLU A 177 -11.23 -14.59 5.89
N LYS A 178 -12.12 -15.46 6.34
CA LYS A 178 -12.05 -16.10 7.66
C LYS A 178 -10.72 -16.84 7.83
N LEU A 179 -10.35 -17.68 6.88
CA LEU A 179 -9.08 -18.41 6.91
C LEU A 179 -7.88 -17.47 7.00
N LEU A 180 -7.84 -16.44 6.16
CA LEU A 180 -6.73 -15.47 6.16
C LEU A 180 -6.59 -14.77 7.50
N ARG A 181 -7.71 -14.36 8.12
CA ARG A 181 -7.70 -13.72 9.44
C ARG A 181 -7.27 -14.68 10.55
N GLU A 182 -7.79 -15.91 10.56
CA GLU A 182 -7.40 -16.94 11.53
C GLU A 182 -5.92 -17.30 11.43
N LYS A 183 -5.33 -17.18 10.24
CA LYS A 183 -3.90 -17.43 9.97
C LYS A 183 -3.01 -16.20 10.19
N GLY A 184 -3.57 -15.06 10.61
CA GLY A 184 -2.81 -13.89 11.03
C GLY A 184 -2.78 -12.73 10.05
N SER A 185 -3.62 -12.70 9.02
CA SER A 185 -3.81 -11.48 8.24
C SER A 185 -4.48 -10.39 9.08
N GLU A 186 -3.85 -9.23 9.20
CA GLU A 186 -4.34 -8.10 9.98
C GLU A 186 -5.65 -7.54 9.41
N SER A 187 -5.76 -7.52 8.09
CA SER A 187 -6.95 -7.11 7.33
C SER A 187 -6.83 -7.64 5.90
N MET A 188 -7.90 -7.53 5.14
CA MET A 188 -7.79 -7.74 3.68
C MET A 188 -7.18 -6.47 3.06
N PRO A 189 -6.15 -6.59 2.19
CA PRO A 189 -5.59 -5.44 1.49
C PRO A 189 -6.55 -4.82 0.49
N PHE A 190 -7.47 -5.63 -0.05
CA PHE A 190 -8.58 -5.29 -0.94
C PHE A 190 -9.70 -6.33 -0.78
N ASP A 191 -10.88 -6.05 -1.31
CA ASP A 191 -12.01 -6.97 -1.25
C ASP A 191 -11.71 -8.22 -2.07
N ILE A 192 -11.90 -9.41 -1.48
CA ILE A 192 -11.67 -10.68 -2.17
C ILE A 192 -12.63 -10.79 -3.35
N ILE A 193 -12.10 -11.09 -4.53
CA ILE A 193 -12.87 -11.33 -5.73
C ILE A 193 -13.07 -12.84 -5.92
N ILE A 194 -14.32 -13.25 -6.04
CA ILE A 194 -14.72 -14.57 -6.52
C ILE A 194 -15.67 -14.34 -7.70
N ALA A 195 -15.18 -14.55 -8.90
CA ALA A 195 -15.91 -14.28 -10.12
C ALA A 195 -16.09 -15.56 -10.93
N SER A 196 -17.32 -16.08 -11.02
CA SER A 196 -17.60 -17.37 -11.65
C SER A 196 -18.42 -17.22 -12.93
N GLY A 197 -18.17 -18.06 -13.94
CA GLY A 197 -18.86 -18.05 -15.22
C GLY A 197 -18.85 -16.68 -15.90
N PRO A 198 -20.02 -16.08 -16.21
CA PRO A 198 -20.09 -14.75 -16.85
C PRO A 198 -19.42 -13.64 -16.03
N ASN A 199 -19.41 -13.76 -14.69
CA ASN A 199 -18.78 -12.77 -13.81
C ASN A 199 -17.25 -12.74 -13.95
N ALA A 200 -16.63 -13.84 -14.39
CA ALA A 200 -15.18 -13.93 -14.62
C ALA A 200 -14.67 -12.98 -15.72
N ALA A 201 -15.56 -12.39 -16.51
CA ALA A 201 -15.23 -11.34 -17.48
C ALA A 201 -15.15 -9.94 -16.86
N LEU A 202 -15.47 -9.80 -15.57
CA LEU A 202 -15.49 -8.51 -14.86
C LEU A 202 -14.25 -8.39 -13.94
N PRO A 203 -13.24 -7.59 -14.27
CA PRO A 203 -11.98 -7.51 -13.50
C PRO A 203 -12.17 -7.06 -12.04
N HIS A 204 -13.17 -6.21 -11.78
CA HIS A 204 -13.47 -5.68 -10.44
C HIS A 204 -14.84 -6.19 -9.94
N HIS A 205 -15.10 -7.48 -10.16
CA HIS A 205 -16.32 -8.11 -9.70
C HIS A 205 -16.39 -8.14 -8.16
N HIS A 206 -17.58 -7.89 -7.61
CA HIS A 206 -17.88 -8.15 -6.20
C HIS A 206 -18.63 -9.48 -6.07
N PRO A 207 -18.22 -10.38 -5.15
CA PRO A 207 -18.89 -11.68 -4.96
C PRO A 207 -20.39 -11.54 -4.74
N THR A 208 -21.16 -12.37 -5.45
CA THR A 208 -22.63 -12.39 -5.40
C THR A 208 -23.15 -13.72 -4.86
N ASN A 209 -24.49 -13.85 -4.77
CA ASN A 209 -25.13 -15.12 -4.45
C ASN A 209 -25.19 -16.10 -5.63
N ARG A 210 -24.54 -15.80 -6.77
CA ARG A 210 -24.43 -16.72 -7.88
C ARG A 210 -23.78 -18.01 -7.43
N LEU A 211 -24.40 -19.14 -7.81
CA LEU A 211 -23.86 -20.47 -7.51
C LEU A 211 -22.84 -20.87 -8.58
N ILE A 212 -21.65 -21.26 -8.14
CA ILE A 212 -20.57 -21.78 -8.96
C ILE A 212 -21.01 -23.11 -9.62
N GLN A 213 -20.75 -23.25 -10.93
CA GLN A 213 -21.09 -24.40 -11.72
C GLN A 213 -19.85 -25.14 -12.21
N ALA A 214 -20.01 -26.41 -12.54
CA ALA A 214 -18.93 -27.20 -13.15
C ALA A 214 -18.71 -26.75 -14.61
N GLY A 215 -17.43 -26.77 -15.04
CA GLY A 215 -17.02 -26.46 -16.41
C GLY A 215 -16.80 -24.99 -16.72
N GLU A 216 -17.15 -24.07 -15.79
CA GLU A 216 -16.96 -22.62 -15.98
C GLU A 216 -15.67 -22.08 -15.37
N PRO A 217 -15.16 -20.92 -15.88
CA PRO A 217 -14.05 -20.22 -15.25
C PRO A 217 -14.45 -19.68 -13.88
N ILE A 218 -13.50 -19.72 -12.94
CA ILE A 218 -13.64 -19.14 -11.60
C ILE A 218 -12.36 -18.36 -11.33
N VAL A 219 -12.45 -17.05 -11.43
CA VAL A 219 -11.35 -16.14 -11.07
C VAL A 219 -11.42 -15.87 -9.57
N VAL A 220 -10.33 -16.11 -8.88
CA VAL A 220 -10.16 -15.83 -7.46
C VAL A 220 -8.99 -14.89 -7.30
N ASP A 221 -9.26 -13.73 -6.72
CA ASP A 221 -8.26 -12.71 -6.43
C ASP A 221 -8.31 -12.36 -4.95
N LEU A 222 -7.18 -12.53 -4.27
CA LEU A 222 -7.06 -12.34 -2.83
C LEU A 222 -5.66 -11.89 -2.43
N GLY A 223 -5.58 -11.27 -1.28
CA GLY A 223 -4.33 -10.90 -0.67
C GLY A 223 -4.38 -11.04 0.85
N ALA A 224 -3.22 -11.08 1.46
CA ALA A 224 -3.04 -11.04 2.91
C ALA A 224 -2.25 -9.80 3.31
N ARG A 225 -2.44 -9.32 4.54
CA ARG A 225 -1.70 -8.19 5.10
C ARG A 225 -0.98 -8.61 6.38
N ILE A 226 0.34 -8.47 6.41
CA ILE A 226 1.19 -8.75 7.56
C ILE A 226 2.10 -7.55 7.80
N ASP A 227 2.14 -7.03 9.01
CA ASP A 227 2.90 -5.82 9.39
C ASP A 227 2.74 -4.68 8.38
N ASN A 228 1.48 -4.50 7.92
CA ASN A 228 1.07 -3.51 6.91
C ASN A 228 1.61 -3.73 5.48
N TYR A 229 2.32 -4.81 5.20
CA TYR A 229 2.70 -5.20 3.83
C TYR A 229 1.68 -6.18 3.28
N ALA A 230 1.31 -5.97 2.03
CA ALA A 230 0.29 -6.75 1.35
C ALA A 230 0.90 -7.75 0.35
N SER A 231 0.27 -8.91 0.20
CA SER A 231 0.33 -9.72 -1.01
C SER A 231 -0.89 -9.45 -1.87
N ASP A 232 -0.78 -9.77 -3.13
CA ASP A 232 -1.81 -9.64 -4.16
C ASP A 232 -1.61 -10.79 -5.14
N LEU A 233 -2.62 -11.67 -5.24
CA LEU A 233 -2.48 -12.91 -5.98
C LEU A 233 -3.80 -13.35 -6.60
N THR A 234 -3.81 -13.49 -7.93
CA THR A 234 -4.95 -14.00 -8.69
C THR A 234 -4.69 -15.42 -9.22
N ARG A 235 -5.71 -16.29 -9.16
CA ARG A 235 -5.70 -17.61 -9.79
C ARG A 235 -7.03 -17.87 -10.46
N THR A 236 -6.98 -18.55 -11.60
CA THR A 236 -8.17 -19.01 -12.33
C THR A 236 -8.33 -20.52 -12.20
N PHE A 237 -9.52 -20.96 -11.81
CA PHE A 237 -9.88 -22.35 -11.59
C PHE A 237 -10.98 -22.77 -12.57
N CYS A 238 -11.10 -24.09 -12.75
CA CYS A 238 -12.26 -24.73 -13.35
C CYS A 238 -12.58 -26.00 -12.56
N LEU A 239 -13.83 -26.19 -12.20
CA LEU A 239 -14.30 -27.42 -11.57
C LEU A 239 -14.84 -28.36 -12.66
N GLY A 240 -14.25 -29.55 -12.78
CA GLY A 240 -14.62 -30.50 -13.85
C GLY A 240 -13.87 -30.22 -15.15
N THR A 241 -14.55 -30.44 -16.30
CA THR A 241 -13.92 -30.36 -17.61
C THR A 241 -14.20 -29.00 -18.27
N PRO A 242 -13.20 -28.14 -18.49
CA PRO A 242 -13.39 -26.88 -19.21
C PRO A 242 -13.63 -27.13 -20.72
N ASP A 243 -14.36 -26.25 -21.36
CA ASP A 243 -14.52 -26.28 -22.81
C ASP A 243 -13.24 -25.88 -23.56
N THR A 244 -13.28 -26.03 -24.88
CA THR A 244 -12.10 -25.75 -25.73
C THR A 244 -11.77 -24.27 -25.79
N THR A 245 -12.74 -23.38 -25.76
CA THR A 245 -12.57 -21.93 -25.78
C THR A 245 -11.88 -21.46 -24.50
N TYR A 246 -12.36 -21.92 -23.35
CA TYR A 246 -11.73 -21.65 -22.06
C TYR A 246 -10.25 -22.08 -22.04
N LYS A 247 -9.98 -23.34 -22.48
CA LYS A 247 -8.60 -23.86 -22.53
C LYS A 247 -7.70 -22.99 -23.37
N LYS A 248 -8.14 -22.60 -24.59
CA LYS A 248 -7.38 -21.75 -25.49
C LYS A 248 -7.06 -20.40 -24.85
N ILE A 249 -8.05 -19.72 -24.27
CA ILE A 249 -7.87 -18.42 -23.62
C ILE A 249 -6.91 -18.55 -22.43
N TYR A 250 -7.08 -19.58 -21.60
CA TYR A 250 -6.23 -19.82 -20.45
C TYR A 250 -4.76 -20.01 -20.86
N GLU A 251 -4.51 -20.78 -21.92
CA GLU A 251 -3.15 -21.03 -22.45
C GLU A 251 -2.51 -19.75 -22.98
N ILE A 252 -3.24 -18.93 -23.72
CA ILE A 252 -2.74 -17.64 -24.23
C ILE A 252 -2.33 -16.71 -23.07
N VAL A 253 -3.21 -16.58 -22.06
CA VAL A 253 -2.93 -15.73 -20.90
C VAL A 253 -1.75 -16.26 -20.08
N LEU A 254 -1.64 -17.58 -19.91
CA LEU A 254 -0.53 -18.20 -19.23
C LEU A 254 0.81 -17.97 -19.96
N GLN A 255 0.83 -18.11 -21.29
CA GLN A 255 2.01 -17.81 -22.10
C GLN A 255 2.42 -16.34 -21.99
N ALA A 256 1.47 -15.42 -22.07
CA ALA A 256 1.70 -13.99 -21.94
C ALA A 256 2.32 -13.64 -20.58
N GLN A 257 1.77 -14.21 -19.49
CA GLN A 257 2.30 -14.03 -18.14
C GLN A 257 3.73 -14.60 -18.01
N GLN A 258 3.95 -15.83 -18.48
CA GLN A 258 5.26 -16.46 -18.41
C GLN A 258 6.31 -15.72 -19.24
N ASN A 259 5.93 -15.20 -20.40
CA ASN A 259 6.83 -14.41 -21.24
C ASN A 259 7.26 -13.12 -20.52
N ALA A 260 6.34 -12.42 -19.87
CA ALA A 260 6.67 -11.23 -19.10
C ALA A 260 7.61 -11.56 -17.92
N ILE A 261 7.27 -12.59 -17.12
CA ILE A 261 8.09 -13.00 -15.96
C ILE A 261 9.52 -13.38 -16.37
N THR A 262 9.67 -14.07 -17.51
CA THR A 262 10.98 -14.54 -17.98
C THR A 262 11.83 -13.42 -18.57
N ASN A 263 11.20 -12.45 -19.24
CA ASN A 263 11.91 -11.48 -20.08
C ASN A 263 12.02 -10.08 -19.45
N VAL A 264 11.28 -9.77 -18.36
CA VAL A 264 11.41 -8.49 -17.66
C VAL A 264 12.82 -8.32 -17.09
N LYS A 265 13.41 -7.13 -17.34
CA LYS A 265 14.78 -6.80 -16.92
C LYS A 265 14.84 -5.39 -16.34
N PRO A 266 15.78 -5.12 -15.43
CA PRO A 266 16.05 -3.77 -14.96
C PRO A 266 16.36 -2.83 -16.14
N GLY A 267 15.82 -1.60 -16.09
CA GLY A 267 16.00 -0.59 -17.12
C GLY A 267 14.92 -0.58 -18.22
N MET A 268 14.03 -1.57 -18.25
CA MET A 268 12.86 -1.53 -19.14
C MET A 268 11.85 -0.48 -18.67
N THR A 269 11.24 0.21 -19.64
CA THR A 269 10.10 1.10 -19.38
C THR A 269 8.82 0.30 -19.14
N GLY A 270 7.80 0.92 -18.50
CA GLY A 270 6.50 0.29 -18.30
C GLY A 270 5.87 -0.21 -19.62
N SER A 271 5.95 0.57 -20.71
CA SER A 271 5.46 0.17 -22.03
C SER A 271 6.20 -1.05 -22.59
N GLN A 272 7.51 -1.16 -22.37
CA GLN A 272 8.26 -2.33 -22.80
C GLN A 272 7.89 -3.59 -22.00
N VAL A 273 7.62 -3.44 -20.72
CA VAL A 273 7.17 -4.57 -19.88
C VAL A 273 5.75 -5.00 -20.27
N ASP A 274 4.84 -4.06 -20.49
CA ASP A 274 3.47 -4.35 -20.95
C ASP A 274 3.48 -5.10 -22.30
N ALA A 275 4.34 -4.67 -23.25
CA ALA A 275 4.46 -5.32 -24.55
C ALA A 275 4.89 -6.79 -24.49
N LEU A 276 5.59 -7.22 -23.42
CA LEU A 276 5.96 -8.63 -23.24
C LEU A 276 4.73 -9.54 -23.11
N SER A 277 3.65 -9.06 -22.50
CA SER A 277 2.40 -9.81 -22.40
C SER A 277 1.45 -9.50 -23.53
N ARG A 278 1.30 -8.21 -23.87
CA ARG A 278 0.30 -7.73 -24.84
C ARG A 278 0.49 -8.30 -26.23
N SER A 279 1.73 -8.38 -26.73
CA SER A 279 2.00 -8.93 -28.07
C SER A 279 1.54 -10.37 -28.25
N ILE A 280 1.63 -11.20 -27.21
CA ILE A 280 1.16 -12.60 -27.23
C ILE A 280 -0.37 -12.70 -27.25
N ILE A 281 -1.05 -11.73 -26.60
CA ILE A 281 -2.52 -11.72 -26.55
C ILE A 281 -3.12 -11.19 -27.87
N GLU A 282 -2.38 -10.31 -28.57
CA GLU A 282 -2.81 -9.69 -29.83
C GLU A 282 -2.55 -10.58 -31.06
N GLU A 283 -1.67 -11.60 -30.97
CA GLU A 283 -1.44 -12.65 -32.00
C GLU A 283 -2.58 -13.66 -32.03
#